data_d87e9099939863c1d000e211d22c0535
#
_entry.id   d87e9099939863c1d000e211d22c0535
#
_cell.length_a   1.000
_cell.length_b   1.000
_cell.length_c   1.000
_cell.angle_alpha   90.00
_cell.angle_beta   90.00
_cell.angle_gamma   90.00
#
_symmetry.space_group_name_H-M   'P 1'
#
loop_
_entity.id
_entity.type
_entity.pdbx_description
1 polymer ?
#
loop_
_entity_poly.entity_id
_entity_poly.type
_entity_poly.pdbx_seq_one_letter_code
_entity_poly.pdbx_strand_id
1 'polypeptide(L)'
;MRYKRFFYLIPLMAMLLTACEPKPTRIKIVCTSDVHGNFFPYDFRQDKPAHGSLARVSSYLNEQRSASAYGDNVIFIDNGDILQGQPTAYYYNTVALEHTHVAAEVLNHLGCDVAMLGNHDIETGGPTYQRYMRDLKCPTVGGNILFEESTAPFLPPYVMVERDGINIAILGLTTPAIPNWLPRNLWAGLAFEDMESSARRWMKHLREHETPDLVIGLFHSGFEGGITTDTYCENATRQVAEKVPGFDAIFYGHDHKAQNTVVVNVEGDSVLLINPANNANKVATLDITITTGKQGTCSLKADLVDMNTYDPDTAYINHFAPHMERVKKYVSKKIGTSTHRISSRDAYFGPSDFIDFIHKMQLDITNAQVSFAAPLAFNTSLPEGDIHVRDMFNLYRYENMLYSMRLTGQEIKDYLEMSYGQWINQMKSPNDHLLLFDESTLNSPSPRFKNIYYNFDSAAGILYEVDVTKPVGSRIRIKSMADGTPFDLNATYRVALNSYRGNGDGELLTKGAGIPQDKLESRLNYSTDIDLRFYMLNYIELRGNIDPQSLNHWKFVPERWTVPAAKRDYQLLFGKD
;
A
#
# COMPACT_ATOMS: atom_id res chain seq x y z
N MET A 1 -52.81 -68.57 62.40
CA MET A 1 -52.56 -67.13 62.27
C MET A 1 -51.90 -66.91 60.93
N ARG A 2 -52.59 -66.24 59.98
CA ARG A 2 -52.07 -65.98 58.61
C ARG A 2 -51.52 -64.56 58.59
N TYR A 3 -50.22 -64.40 58.30
CA TYR A 3 -49.61 -63.10 58.10
C TYR A 3 -49.84 -62.67 56.64
N LYS A 4 -50.50 -61.47 56.41
CA LYS A 4 -50.63 -60.84 55.14
C LYS A 4 -49.35 -60.06 54.85
N ARG A 5 -48.67 -60.36 53.69
CA ARG A 5 -47.56 -59.56 53.17
C ARG A 5 -48.13 -58.43 52.34
N PHE A 6 -47.81 -57.14 52.70
CA PHE A 6 -48.05 -55.99 51.92
C PHE A 6 -46.83 -55.77 51.01
N PHE A 7 -47.04 -55.72 49.69
CA PHE A 7 -46.06 -55.28 48.72
C PHE A 7 -46.24 -53.78 48.52
N TYR A 8 -45.23 -53.00 48.86
CA TYR A 8 -45.14 -51.56 48.46
C TYR A 8 -44.51 -51.48 47.06
N LEU A 9 -45.27 -51.05 46.05
CA LEU A 9 -44.80 -50.63 44.77
C LEU A 9 -44.23 -49.19 44.95
N ILE A 10 -42.90 -49.07 44.84
CA ILE A 10 -42.25 -47.78 44.69
C ILE A 10 -42.30 -47.41 43.22
N PRO A 11 -42.93 -46.29 42.79
CA PRO A 11 -42.84 -45.85 41.41
C PRO A 11 -41.45 -45.35 41.14
N LEU A 12 -40.70 -46.00 40.26
CA LEU A 12 -39.41 -45.54 39.71
C LEU A 12 -39.67 -44.32 38.82
N MET A 13 -39.54 -43.13 39.38
CA MET A 13 -39.64 -41.88 38.65
C MET A 13 -38.34 -41.71 37.82
N ALA A 14 -38.35 -42.18 36.58
CA ALA A 14 -37.28 -41.91 35.62
C ALA A 14 -37.24 -40.40 35.35
N MET A 15 -36.32 -39.67 36.01
CA MET A 15 -35.93 -38.34 35.57
C MET A 15 -35.24 -38.47 34.20
N LEU A 16 -35.97 -38.14 33.17
CA LEU A 16 -35.41 -37.81 31.87
C LEU A 16 -34.56 -36.54 32.05
N LEU A 17 -33.26 -36.70 32.35
CA LEU A 17 -32.26 -35.68 32.14
C LEU A 17 -32.17 -35.47 30.63
N THR A 18 -33.00 -34.60 30.07
CA THR A 18 -32.71 -34.02 28.78
C THR A 18 -31.40 -33.24 28.95
N ALA A 19 -30.29 -33.89 28.57
CA ALA A 19 -29.03 -33.19 28.40
C ALA A 19 -29.32 -32.10 27.35
N CYS A 20 -29.43 -30.83 27.81
CA CYS A 20 -29.47 -29.70 26.92
C CYS A 20 -28.12 -29.73 26.21
N GLU A 21 -28.07 -30.06 24.92
CA GLU A 21 -26.84 -29.92 24.15
C GLU A 21 -26.42 -28.47 24.26
N PRO A 22 -25.16 -28.18 24.62
CA PRO A 22 -24.71 -26.81 24.74
C PRO A 22 -24.88 -26.14 23.38
N LYS A 23 -25.53 -24.98 23.37
CA LYS A 23 -25.65 -24.17 22.14
C LYS A 23 -24.25 -23.85 21.64
N PRO A 24 -24.00 -23.95 20.35
CA PRO A 24 -22.70 -23.60 19.80
C PRO A 24 -22.46 -22.08 20.00
N THR A 25 -21.29 -21.72 20.50
CA THR A 25 -20.81 -20.34 20.50
C THR A 25 -20.43 -19.97 19.08
N ARG A 26 -20.91 -18.82 18.62
CA ARG A 26 -20.61 -18.28 17.30
C ARG A 26 -19.91 -16.94 17.45
N ILE A 27 -18.76 -16.82 16.81
CA ILE A 27 -17.96 -15.59 16.77
C ILE A 27 -17.70 -15.25 15.30
N LYS A 28 -17.76 -13.97 14.97
CA LYS A 28 -17.41 -13.46 13.65
C LYS A 28 -16.25 -12.49 13.79
N ILE A 29 -15.15 -12.74 13.07
CA ILE A 29 -14.09 -11.76 12.90
C ILE A 29 -14.30 -11.08 11.55
N VAL A 30 -14.24 -9.74 11.52
CA VAL A 30 -14.29 -8.90 10.32
C VAL A 30 -12.98 -8.12 10.24
N CYS A 31 -12.31 -8.19 9.11
CA CYS A 31 -11.01 -7.55 8.92
C CYS A 31 -11.04 -6.58 7.71
N THR A 32 -10.57 -5.37 7.94
CA THR A 32 -10.15 -4.44 6.88
C THR A 32 -8.63 -4.46 6.74
N SER A 33 -8.12 -4.15 5.54
CA SER A 33 -6.71 -3.98 5.23
C SER A 33 -6.55 -2.96 4.12
N ASP A 34 -5.43 -2.25 4.13
CA ASP A 34 -5.06 -1.36 3.02
C ASP A 34 -6.20 -0.37 2.67
N VAL A 35 -6.79 0.21 3.71
CA VAL A 35 -7.93 1.13 3.55
C VAL A 35 -7.51 2.41 2.82
N HIS A 36 -6.24 2.84 2.97
CA HIS A 36 -5.66 3.97 2.25
C HIS A 36 -6.51 5.25 2.31
N GLY A 37 -7.03 5.58 3.50
CA GLY A 37 -7.82 6.79 3.72
C GLY A 37 -9.22 6.79 3.09
N ASN A 38 -9.72 5.64 2.59
CA ASN A 38 -11.09 5.51 2.06
C ASN A 38 -12.12 5.42 3.19
N PHE A 39 -12.19 6.45 4.02
CA PHE A 39 -13.12 6.52 5.15
C PHE A 39 -14.55 6.83 4.68
N PHE A 40 -14.69 7.63 3.62
CA PHE A 40 -15.95 8.17 3.13
C PHE A 40 -16.28 7.67 1.72
N PRO A 41 -17.56 7.53 1.34
CA PRO A 41 -17.97 7.10 0.00
C PRO A 41 -17.82 8.24 -1.03
N TYR A 42 -16.65 8.90 -1.03
CA TYR A 42 -16.37 10.08 -1.84
C TYR A 42 -14.89 10.17 -2.22
N ASP A 43 -14.60 10.30 -3.51
CA ASP A 43 -13.26 10.56 -4.02
C ASP A 43 -13.01 12.08 -4.05
N PHE A 44 -12.24 12.57 -3.09
CA PHE A 44 -11.90 14.00 -2.96
C PHE A 44 -10.97 14.50 -4.07
N ARG A 45 -10.28 13.61 -4.79
CA ARG A 45 -9.43 13.97 -5.94
C ARG A 45 -10.28 14.27 -7.17
N GLN A 46 -11.31 13.46 -7.41
CA GLN A 46 -12.16 13.53 -8.59
C GLN A 46 -13.49 14.26 -8.33
N ASP A 47 -13.75 14.68 -7.09
CA ASP A 47 -14.95 15.40 -6.66
C ASP A 47 -16.23 14.63 -7.01
N LYS A 48 -16.29 13.33 -6.73
CA LYS A 48 -17.41 12.46 -7.06
C LYS A 48 -17.61 11.33 -6.04
N PRO A 49 -18.80 10.70 -6.00
CA PRO A 49 -19.02 9.48 -5.22
C PRO A 49 -17.96 8.41 -5.56
N ALA A 50 -17.52 7.66 -4.53
CA ALA A 50 -16.58 6.55 -4.64
C ALA A 50 -17.26 5.22 -4.32
N HIS A 51 -16.67 4.13 -4.84
CA HIS A 51 -16.94 2.77 -4.39
C HIS A 51 -16.35 2.57 -3.00
N GLY A 52 -16.10 1.44 -2.49
CA GLY A 52 -15.47 1.08 -1.22
C GLY A 52 -15.28 2.21 -0.19
N SER A 53 -15.70 2.01 1.04
CA SER A 53 -15.44 2.96 2.13
C SER A 53 -15.75 2.33 3.48
N LEU A 54 -15.14 2.87 4.55
CA LEU A 54 -15.48 2.46 5.92
C LEU A 54 -16.93 2.81 6.31
N ALA A 55 -17.57 3.77 5.63
CA ALA A 55 -19.00 4.01 5.79
C ALA A 55 -19.89 2.83 5.36
N ARG A 56 -19.45 2.04 4.36
CA ARG A 56 -20.13 0.80 3.95
C ARG A 56 -19.79 -0.36 4.88
N VAL A 57 -18.56 -0.41 5.36
CA VAL A 57 -18.13 -1.35 6.41
C VAL A 57 -18.96 -1.14 7.68
N SER A 58 -19.28 0.13 8.03
CA SER A 58 -20.19 0.46 9.14
C SER A 58 -21.55 -0.21 9.00
N SER A 59 -22.19 -0.11 7.81
CA SER A 59 -23.47 -0.78 7.54
C SER A 59 -23.38 -2.30 7.72
N TYR A 60 -22.31 -2.90 7.19
CA TYR A 60 -22.08 -4.33 7.34
C TYR A 60 -21.89 -4.74 8.81
N LEU A 61 -21.02 -4.03 9.56
CA LEU A 61 -20.80 -4.31 10.99
C LEU A 61 -22.08 -4.17 11.81
N ASN A 62 -22.90 -3.13 11.55
CA ASN A 62 -24.17 -2.93 12.23
C ASN A 62 -25.15 -4.07 11.95
N GLU A 63 -25.21 -4.57 10.71
CA GLU A 63 -26.00 -5.75 10.36
C GLU A 63 -25.53 -6.99 11.13
N GLN A 64 -24.21 -7.27 11.14
CA GLN A 64 -23.67 -8.45 11.81
C GLN A 64 -23.88 -8.39 13.33
N ARG A 65 -23.68 -7.24 13.96
CA ARG A 65 -23.90 -7.01 15.40
C ARG A 65 -25.38 -7.09 15.80
N SER A 66 -26.27 -6.74 14.88
CA SER A 66 -27.72 -6.85 15.09
C SER A 66 -28.25 -8.27 14.84
N ALA A 67 -27.48 -9.12 14.18
CA ALA A 67 -27.88 -10.49 13.88
C ALA A 67 -27.89 -11.34 15.14
N SER A 68 -28.99 -12.05 15.40
CA SER A 68 -29.16 -12.93 16.56
C SER A 68 -28.13 -14.07 16.64
N ALA A 69 -27.38 -14.30 15.55
CA ALA A 69 -26.36 -15.32 15.47
C ALA A 69 -25.05 -14.92 16.18
N TYR A 70 -24.70 -13.63 16.21
CA TYR A 70 -23.42 -13.15 16.70
C TYR A 70 -23.57 -12.13 17.85
N GLY A 71 -24.42 -11.11 17.72
CA GLY A 71 -24.56 -10.05 18.73
C GLY A 71 -23.21 -9.40 19.07
N ASP A 72 -22.84 -9.43 20.35
CA ASP A 72 -21.59 -8.88 20.86
C ASP A 72 -20.35 -9.71 20.50
N ASN A 73 -20.52 -10.86 19.84
CA ASN A 73 -19.43 -11.74 19.39
C ASN A 73 -18.87 -11.37 18.00
N VAL A 74 -19.11 -10.16 17.53
CA VAL A 74 -18.43 -9.62 16.34
C VAL A 74 -17.16 -8.91 16.79
N ILE A 75 -16.02 -9.38 16.28
CA ILE A 75 -14.70 -8.79 16.47
C ILE A 75 -14.34 -8.05 15.19
N PHE A 76 -14.01 -6.76 15.27
CA PHE A 76 -13.56 -5.97 14.13
C PHE A 76 -12.08 -5.63 14.28
N ILE A 77 -11.27 -5.95 13.26
CA ILE A 77 -9.83 -5.73 13.25
C ILE A 77 -9.40 -4.98 11.99
N ASP A 78 -8.32 -4.19 12.09
CA ASP A 78 -7.72 -3.48 10.97
C ASP A 78 -6.25 -3.87 10.78
N ASN A 79 -5.90 -4.28 9.56
CA ASN A 79 -4.59 -4.83 9.20
C ASN A 79 -3.60 -3.77 8.69
N GLY A 80 -3.79 -2.50 9.01
CA GLY A 80 -2.86 -1.42 8.66
C GLY A 80 -3.00 -0.89 7.22
N ASP A 81 -2.07 0.01 6.86
CA ASP A 81 -2.09 0.85 5.67
C ASP A 81 -3.37 1.70 5.58
N ILE A 82 -3.67 2.38 6.68
CA ILE A 82 -4.83 3.25 6.81
C ILE A 82 -4.49 4.74 6.68
N LEU A 83 -3.22 5.12 6.99
CA LEU A 83 -2.80 6.52 7.12
C LEU A 83 -2.35 7.18 5.82
N GLN A 84 -2.28 6.48 4.69
CA GLN A 84 -1.79 6.99 3.42
C GLN A 84 -2.81 6.76 2.31
N GLY A 85 -2.85 7.62 1.28
CA GLY A 85 -3.58 7.39 0.02
C GLY A 85 -4.55 8.50 -0.35
N GLN A 86 -5.70 8.59 0.28
CA GLN A 86 -6.70 9.62 -0.02
C GLN A 86 -6.31 10.99 0.58
N PRO A 87 -6.78 12.10 -0.02
CA PRO A 87 -6.58 13.43 0.54
C PRO A 87 -7.03 13.58 2.00
N THR A 88 -7.96 12.76 2.45
CA THR A 88 -8.41 12.74 3.84
C THR A 88 -7.28 12.37 4.79
N ALA A 89 -6.58 11.26 4.53
CA ALA A 89 -5.44 10.85 5.34
C ALA A 89 -4.35 11.93 5.31
N TYR A 90 -3.97 12.38 4.12
CA TYR A 90 -2.96 13.43 3.95
C TYR A 90 -3.28 14.71 4.73
N TYR A 91 -4.53 15.18 4.68
CA TYR A 91 -4.97 16.38 5.40
C TYR A 91 -4.73 16.26 6.91
N TYR A 92 -5.05 15.12 7.51
CA TYR A 92 -4.83 14.87 8.92
C TYR A 92 -3.39 14.52 9.28
N ASN A 93 -2.61 14.02 8.33
CA ASN A 93 -1.17 13.81 8.53
C ASN A 93 -0.37 15.11 8.54
N THR A 94 -0.77 16.12 7.73
CA THR A 94 0.12 17.25 7.40
C THR A 94 -0.47 18.64 7.69
N VAL A 95 -1.80 18.79 7.72
CA VAL A 95 -2.46 20.10 7.85
C VAL A 95 -3.20 20.25 9.17
N ALA A 96 -4.03 19.28 9.54
CA ALA A 96 -4.88 19.34 10.74
C ALA A 96 -4.22 18.63 11.93
N LEU A 97 -2.99 19.03 12.27
CA LEU A 97 -2.16 18.36 13.27
C LEU A 97 -2.69 18.50 14.70
N GLU A 98 -3.47 19.55 14.98
CA GLU A 98 -4.07 19.83 16.29
C GLU A 98 -5.35 19.03 16.58
N HIS A 99 -5.91 18.37 15.58
CA HIS A 99 -7.10 17.52 15.74
C HIS A 99 -6.72 16.08 16.08
N THR A 100 -7.66 15.34 16.71
CA THR A 100 -7.59 13.88 16.78
C THR A 100 -7.44 13.32 15.36
N HIS A 101 -6.64 12.29 15.20
CA HIS A 101 -6.42 11.72 13.88
C HIS A 101 -7.70 11.04 13.37
N VAL A 102 -8.21 11.46 12.21
CA VAL A 102 -9.50 10.97 11.68
C VAL A 102 -9.55 9.45 11.51
N ALA A 103 -8.43 8.80 11.16
CA ALA A 103 -8.38 7.35 11.06
C ALA A 103 -8.66 6.69 12.43
N ALA A 104 -8.10 7.24 13.52
CA ALA A 104 -8.38 6.76 14.87
C ALA A 104 -9.84 7.00 15.27
N GLU A 105 -10.39 8.18 14.97
CA GLU A 105 -11.80 8.47 15.25
C GLU A 105 -12.73 7.50 14.52
N VAL A 106 -12.43 7.18 13.27
CA VAL A 106 -13.21 6.25 12.45
C VAL A 106 -13.15 4.83 13.00
N LEU A 107 -11.97 4.30 13.29
CA LEU A 107 -11.83 2.96 13.87
C LEU A 107 -12.49 2.88 15.26
N ASN A 108 -12.33 3.92 16.08
CA ASN A 108 -13.01 4.02 17.38
C ASN A 108 -14.55 4.03 17.24
N HIS A 109 -15.09 4.73 16.24
CA HIS A 109 -16.52 4.78 15.97
C HIS A 109 -17.05 3.43 15.50
N LEU A 110 -16.27 2.71 14.68
CA LEU A 110 -16.59 1.37 14.21
C LEU A 110 -16.44 0.30 15.29
N GLY A 111 -15.85 0.65 16.44
CA GLY A 111 -15.58 -0.31 17.53
C GLY A 111 -14.52 -1.33 17.12
N CYS A 112 -13.37 -0.85 16.63
CA CYS A 112 -12.23 -1.71 16.33
C CYS A 112 -11.69 -2.34 17.62
N ASP A 113 -11.44 -3.65 17.59
CA ASP A 113 -10.92 -4.42 18.73
C ASP A 113 -9.40 -4.49 18.71
N VAL A 114 -8.78 -4.58 17.53
CA VAL A 114 -7.32 -4.64 17.34
C VAL A 114 -6.94 -3.99 16.01
N ALA A 115 -5.90 -3.16 16.03
CA ALA A 115 -5.31 -2.57 14.84
C ALA A 115 -3.83 -2.95 14.72
N MET A 116 -3.24 -2.74 13.53
CA MET A 116 -1.80 -2.82 13.36
C MET A 116 -1.27 -1.70 12.47
N LEU A 117 0.05 -1.62 12.32
CA LEU A 117 0.71 -0.69 11.40
C LEU A 117 1.22 -1.44 10.17
N GLY A 118 0.84 -0.95 8.99
CA GLY A 118 1.46 -1.35 7.73
C GLY A 118 2.65 -0.45 7.37
N ASN A 119 3.26 -0.70 6.22
CA ASN A 119 4.41 0.07 5.75
C ASN A 119 4.05 1.53 5.43
N HIS A 120 2.89 1.78 4.87
CA HIS A 120 2.42 3.14 4.58
C HIS A 120 1.99 3.92 5.84
N ASP A 121 1.70 3.24 6.95
CA ASP A 121 1.51 3.93 8.22
C ASP A 121 2.85 4.43 8.77
N ILE A 122 3.90 3.60 8.71
CA ILE A 122 5.28 3.99 9.09
C ILE A 122 5.81 5.10 8.16
N GLU A 123 5.44 5.11 6.87
CA GLU A 123 5.80 6.15 5.89
C GLU A 123 5.40 7.55 6.33
N THR A 124 4.35 7.69 7.15
CA THR A 124 3.90 9.00 7.66
C THR A 124 4.86 9.61 8.71
N GLY A 125 5.84 8.84 9.17
CA GLY A 125 6.82 9.24 10.17
C GLY A 125 6.33 9.14 11.62
N GLY A 126 7.29 9.00 12.54
CA GLY A 126 7.04 8.79 13.97
C GLY A 126 5.98 9.69 14.62
N PRO A 127 6.02 11.01 14.43
CA PRO A 127 5.02 11.90 15.03
C PRO A 127 3.58 11.60 14.61
N THR A 128 3.36 11.18 13.37
CA THR A 128 2.02 10.92 12.83
C THR A 128 1.47 9.58 13.30
N TYR A 129 2.21 8.46 13.07
CA TYR A 129 1.69 7.15 13.49
C TYR A 129 1.60 7.00 15.01
N GLN A 130 2.48 7.68 15.78
CA GLN A 130 2.36 7.70 17.26
C GLN A 130 1.14 8.49 17.72
N ARG A 131 0.80 9.61 17.06
CA ARG A 131 -0.45 10.34 17.32
C ARG A 131 -1.66 9.46 17.02
N TYR A 132 -1.69 8.80 15.86
CA TYR A 132 -2.74 7.86 15.49
C TYR A 132 -2.93 6.77 16.54
N MET A 133 -1.84 6.08 16.96
CA MET A 133 -1.91 5.04 17.99
C MET A 133 -2.38 5.55 19.34
N ARG A 134 -1.94 6.74 19.75
CA ARG A 134 -2.39 7.37 21.00
C ARG A 134 -3.88 7.70 20.97
N ASP A 135 -4.41 8.08 19.82
CA ASP A 135 -5.80 8.48 19.64
C ASP A 135 -6.72 7.26 19.46
N LEU A 136 -6.19 6.07 19.17
CA LEU A 136 -6.93 4.80 19.14
C LEU A 136 -7.37 4.35 20.53
N LYS A 137 -8.54 3.73 20.61
CA LYS A 137 -9.05 3.08 21.84
C LYS A 137 -8.67 1.60 21.92
N CYS A 138 -8.46 0.96 20.78
CA CYS A 138 -8.01 -0.43 20.71
C CYS A 138 -6.49 -0.52 20.74
N PRO A 139 -5.92 -1.67 21.18
CA PRO A 139 -4.49 -1.92 21.08
C PRO A 139 -4.02 -2.02 19.64
N THR A 140 -2.79 -1.59 19.40
CA THR A 140 -2.06 -1.79 18.14
C THR A 140 -1.04 -2.90 18.33
N VAL A 141 -1.01 -3.92 17.46
CA VAL A 141 -0.10 -5.07 17.54
C VAL A 141 1.00 -5.01 16.48
N GLY A 142 2.18 -5.62 16.77
CA GLY A 142 3.30 -5.62 15.85
C GLY A 142 4.52 -6.35 16.41
N GLY A 143 4.48 -7.69 16.43
CA GLY A 143 5.45 -8.56 17.11
C GLY A 143 6.86 -8.55 16.53
N ASN A 144 7.03 -8.10 15.28
CA ASN A 144 8.33 -7.98 14.62
C ASN A 144 8.80 -6.54 14.40
N ILE A 145 8.06 -5.56 14.92
CA ILE A 145 8.53 -4.17 15.01
C ILE A 145 9.24 -4.02 16.35
N LEU A 146 10.55 -3.81 16.32
CA LEU A 146 11.39 -3.79 17.51
C LEU A 146 12.00 -2.41 17.73
N PHE A 147 12.35 -2.10 18.95
CA PHE A 147 13.29 -1.01 19.22
C PHE A 147 14.69 -1.43 18.77
N GLU A 148 15.33 -0.61 17.93
CA GLU A 148 16.66 -0.90 17.38
C GLU A 148 17.72 -1.14 18.46
N GLU A 149 17.73 -0.34 19.52
CA GLU A 149 18.76 -0.41 20.56
C GLU A 149 18.63 -1.62 21.49
N SER A 150 17.40 -2.11 21.73
CA SER A 150 17.13 -3.13 22.74
C SER A 150 16.62 -4.45 22.20
N THR A 151 16.21 -4.48 20.92
CA THR A 151 15.51 -5.61 20.32
C THR A 151 14.21 -6.02 21.04
N ALA A 152 13.72 -5.18 21.96
CA ALA A 152 12.42 -5.36 22.59
C ALA A 152 11.31 -4.96 21.59
N PRO A 153 10.13 -5.58 21.64
CA PRO A 153 9.00 -5.18 20.81
C PRO A 153 8.62 -3.71 21.04
N PHE A 154 8.45 -2.96 19.94
CA PHE A 154 7.93 -1.60 19.97
C PHE A 154 6.44 -1.57 20.27
N LEU A 155 5.71 -2.57 19.78
CA LEU A 155 4.28 -2.77 20.00
C LEU A 155 4.03 -4.11 20.71
N PRO A 156 2.90 -4.27 21.42
CA PRO A 156 2.46 -5.59 21.86
C PRO A 156 2.50 -6.58 20.69
N PRO A 157 3.10 -7.76 20.86
CA PRO A 157 3.18 -8.74 19.75
C PRO A 157 1.83 -9.35 19.41
N TYR A 158 0.97 -9.50 20.41
CA TYR A 158 -0.37 -10.04 20.30
C TYR A 158 -1.31 -9.43 21.35
N VAL A 159 -2.59 -9.68 21.16
CA VAL A 159 -3.65 -9.35 22.12
C VAL A 159 -4.54 -10.57 22.30
N MET A 160 -4.96 -10.82 23.54
CA MET A 160 -5.98 -11.81 23.86
C MET A 160 -7.36 -11.15 23.82
N VAL A 161 -8.25 -11.64 22.96
CA VAL A 161 -9.64 -11.20 22.84
C VAL A 161 -10.54 -12.33 23.33
N GLU A 162 -11.36 -12.06 24.36
CA GLU A 162 -12.32 -13.05 24.88
C GLU A 162 -13.73 -12.74 24.36
N ARG A 163 -14.46 -13.77 23.89
CA ARG A 163 -15.88 -13.70 23.52
C ARG A 163 -16.58 -14.99 24.00
N ASP A 164 -17.59 -14.84 24.85
CA ASP A 164 -18.37 -15.97 25.41
C ASP A 164 -17.50 -17.09 26.02
N GLY A 165 -16.40 -16.73 26.69
CA GLY A 165 -15.47 -17.67 27.31
C GLY A 165 -14.48 -18.33 26.34
N ILE A 166 -14.44 -17.90 25.07
CA ILE A 166 -13.45 -18.33 24.08
C ILE A 166 -12.34 -17.29 24.02
N ASN A 167 -11.10 -17.72 24.23
CA ASN A 167 -9.89 -16.91 24.20
C ASN A 167 -9.23 -16.99 22.83
N ILE A 168 -9.14 -15.86 22.13
CA ILE A 168 -8.56 -15.76 20.79
C ILE A 168 -7.30 -14.89 20.89
N ALA A 169 -6.13 -15.46 20.55
CA ALA A 169 -4.91 -14.69 20.41
C ALA A 169 -4.85 -14.07 19.00
N ILE A 170 -4.64 -12.76 18.89
CA ILE A 170 -4.42 -12.07 17.62
C ILE A 170 -2.96 -11.59 17.59
N LEU A 171 -2.13 -12.27 16.79
CA LEU A 171 -0.70 -12.01 16.63
C LEU A 171 -0.45 -11.13 15.39
N GLY A 172 0.13 -9.94 15.58
CA GLY A 172 0.44 -9.00 14.51
C GLY A 172 1.87 -9.11 14.00
N LEU A 173 2.05 -9.15 12.66
CA LEU A 173 3.36 -9.07 12.00
C LEU A 173 3.26 -8.18 10.75
N THR A 174 4.27 -7.31 10.54
CA THR A 174 4.36 -6.46 9.35
C THR A 174 5.53 -6.87 8.47
N THR A 175 5.49 -6.48 7.19
CA THR A 175 6.60 -6.74 6.25
C THR A 175 7.92 -6.17 6.78
N PRO A 176 9.01 -6.95 6.77
CA PRO A 176 10.32 -6.47 7.20
C PRO A 176 11.03 -5.61 6.14
N ALA A 177 10.45 -5.46 4.94
CA ALA A 177 11.07 -4.75 3.83
C ALA A 177 10.95 -3.20 3.92
N ILE A 178 10.32 -2.66 4.93
CA ILE A 178 10.12 -1.21 5.17
C ILE A 178 11.42 -0.39 4.97
N PRO A 179 12.60 -0.80 5.47
CA PRO A 179 13.85 -0.06 5.27
C PRO A 179 14.29 0.08 3.81
N ASN A 180 13.79 -0.75 2.90
CA ASN A 180 14.14 -0.63 1.48
C ASN A 180 13.40 0.53 0.79
N TRP A 181 12.20 0.85 1.26
CA TRP A 181 11.33 1.85 0.60
C TRP A 181 11.40 3.21 1.27
N LEU A 182 11.59 3.23 2.60
CA LEU A 182 11.41 4.44 3.38
C LEU A 182 12.76 5.04 3.82
N PRO A 183 12.88 6.38 3.73
CA PRO A 183 14.01 7.11 4.33
C PRO A 183 14.16 6.77 5.81
N ARG A 184 15.41 6.64 6.24
CA ARG A 184 15.77 6.25 7.63
C ARG A 184 15.07 7.09 8.71
N ASN A 185 14.88 8.39 8.48
CA ASN A 185 14.25 9.30 9.43
C ASN A 185 12.78 8.96 9.73
N LEU A 186 12.06 8.29 8.82
CA LEU A 186 10.64 7.94 9.02
C LEU A 186 10.46 6.75 9.98
N TRP A 187 11.46 5.88 10.09
CA TRP A 187 11.48 4.70 10.95
C TRP A 187 12.65 4.68 11.95
N ALA A 188 13.26 5.87 12.23
CA ALA A 188 14.38 6.00 13.16
C ALA A 188 14.06 5.39 14.54
N GLY A 189 14.99 4.60 15.08
CA GLY A 189 14.82 3.90 16.35
C GLY A 189 14.06 2.57 16.26
N LEU A 190 13.57 2.20 15.06
CA LEU A 190 12.89 0.92 14.83
C LEU A 190 13.79 -0.04 14.05
N ALA A 191 13.55 -1.33 14.26
CA ALA A 191 14.07 -2.44 13.46
C ALA A 191 12.92 -3.39 13.12
N PHE A 192 13.03 -4.08 11.98
CA PHE A 192 12.01 -4.99 11.49
C PHE A 192 12.62 -6.39 11.37
N GLU A 193 12.15 -7.30 12.21
CA GLU A 193 12.63 -8.68 12.25
C GLU A 193 11.94 -9.51 11.17
N ASP A 194 12.62 -10.55 10.67
CA ASP A 194 12.04 -11.55 9.78
C ASP A 194 10.75 -12.14 10.37
N MET A 195 9.71 -12.25 9.54
CA MET A 195 8.38 -12.66 9.99
C MET A 195 8.35 -14.12 10.49
N GLU A 196 9.06 -15.05 9.83
CA GLU A 196 9.10 -16.45 10.25
C GLU A 196 9.76 -16.59 11.62
N SER A 197 10.88 -15.92 11.82
CA SER A 197 11.64 -15.91 13.09
C SER A 197 10.79 -15.35 14.23
N SER A 198 10.14 -14.23 13.99
CA SER A 198 9.25 -13.58 14.96
C SER A 198 8.02 -14.44 15.26
N ALA A 199 7.38 -15.00 14.25
CA ALA A 199 6.23 -15.89 14.42
C ALA A 199 6.58 -17.09 15.29
N ARG A 200 7.73 -17.76 15.03
CA ARG A 200 8.20 -18.91 15.84
C ARG A 200 8.39 -18.52 17.30
N ARG A 201 9.00 -17.37 17.57
CA ARG A 201 9.22 -16.86 18.92
C ARG A 201 7.89 -16.63 19.66
N TRP A 202 6.95 -15.93 19.03
CA TRP A 202 5.68 -15.58 19.68
C TRP A 202 4.72 -16.75 19.77
N MET A 203 4.69 -17.68 18.81
CA MET A 203 3.93 -18.92 18.92
C MET A 203 4.43 -19.81 20.07
N LYS A 204 5.76 -19.86 20.28
CA LYS A 204 6.32 -20.55 21.45
C LYS A 204 5.86 -19.86 22.74
N HIS A 205 5.94 -18.54 22.82
CA HIS A 205 5.51 -17.79 24.00
C HIS A 205 4.03 -18.00 24.32
N LEU A 206 3.15 -17.93 23.31
CA LEU A 206 1.72 -18.19 23.47
C LEU A 206 1.43 -19.58 24.03
N ARG A 207 2.12 -20.62 23.54
CA ARG A 207 1.97 -22.00 24.05
C ARG A 207 2.45 -22.18 25.49
N GLU A 208 3.49 -21.45 25.89
CA GLU A 208 4.12 -21.59 27.22
C GLU A 208 3.42 -20.74 28.30
N HIS A 209 2.79 -19.62 27.95
CA HIS A 209 2.32 -18.63 28.93
C HIS A 209 0.83 -18.29 28.84
N GLU A 210 0.26 -18.49 27.65
CA GLU A 210 -1.14 -18.17 27.39
C GLU A 210 -2.00 -19.40 27.14
N THR A 211 -2.92 -19.75 26.91
CA THR A 211 -3.68 -20.94 26.53
C THR A 211 -4.87 -20.55 25.64
N PRO A 212 -4.58 -19.93 24.48
CA PRO A 212 -5.66 -19.53 23.60
C PRO A 212 -6.41 -20.74 23.03
N ASP A 213 -7.72 -20.60 22.85
CA ASP A 213 -8.54 -21.57 22.14
C ASP A 213 -8.29 -21.50 20.62
N LEU A 214 -7.95 -20.30 20.10
CA LEU A 214 -7.63 -20.03 18.71
C LEU A 214 -6.48 -19.02 18.60
N VAL A 215 -5.64 -19.17 17.57
CA VAL A 215 -4.59 -18.21 17.22
C VAL A 215 -4.83 -17.68 15.82
N ILE A 216 -5.04 -16.38 15.72
CA ILE A 216 -5.28 -15.65 14.49
C ILE A 216 -4.06 -14.79 14.16
N GLY A 217 -3.50 -14.95 12.97
CA GLY A 217 -2.50 -14.03 12.43
C GLY A 217 -3.16 -12.77 11.86
N LEU A 218 -2.56 -11.62 12.12
CA LEU A 218 -2.90 -10.34 11.51
C LEU A 218 -1.62 -9.80 10.86
N PHE A 219 -1.46 -10.05 9.53
CA PHE A 219 -0.19 -9.88 8.85
C PHE A 219 -0.29 -8.79 7.78
N HIS A 220 0.45 -7.69 7.97
CA HIS A 220 0.63 -6.71 6.91
C HIS A 220 1.83 -7.11 6.03
N SER A 221 1.63 -8.14 5.22
CA SER A 221 2.58 -8.74 4.29
C SER A 221 1.79 -9.51 3.23
N GLY A 222 2.22 -9.48 1.97
CA GLY A 222 1.54 -10.19 0.88
C GLY A 222 1.69 -11.71 0.97
N PHE A 223 1.06 -12.41 0.03
CA PHE A 223 1.02 -13.87 0.00
C PHE A 223 2.41 -14.49 -0.12
N GLU A 224 3.14 -14.15 -1.20
CA GLU A 224 4.50 -14.65 -1.48
C GLU A 224 5.23 -13.72 -2.46
N GLY A 225 6.56 -13.77 -2.49
CA GLY A 225 7.40 -13.02 -3.42
C GLY A 225 7.78 -11.63 -2.90
N GLY A 226 7.95 -10.67 -3.83
CA GLY A 226 8.50 -9.35 -3.49
C GLY A 226 10.01 -9.40 -3.24
N ILE A 227 10.53 -8.47 -2.43
CA ILE A 227 11.94 -8.38 -2.08
C ILE A 227 12.32 -9.59 -1.20
N THR A 228 13.27 -10.38 -1.67
CA THR A 228 13.80 -11.53 -0.93
C THR A 228 15.30 -11.37 -0.78
N THR A 229 15.76 -11.42 0.46
CA THR A 229 17.18 -11.34 0.86
C THR A 229 17.58 -12.62 1.59
N ASP A 230 18.85 -12.71 2.00
CA ASP A 230 19.32 -13.83 2.83
C ASP A 230 18.72 -13.79 4.27
N THR A 231 18.14 -12.67 4.67
CA THR A 231 17.68 -12.43 6.05
C THR A 231 16.18 -12.32 6.19
N TYR A 232 15.44 -12.01 5.13
CA TYR A 232 13.97 -11.90 5.18
C TYR A 232 13.33 -12.00 3.79
N CYS A 233 12.01 -12.23 3.78
CA CYS A 233 11.13 -12.13 2.62
C CYS A 233 10.08 -11.04 2.88
N GLU A 234 9.84 -10.16 1.89
CA GLU A 234 8.82 -9.10 1.95
C GLU A 234 7.42 -9.68 2.15
N ASN A 235 7.04 -10.60 1.25
CA ASN A 235 5.73 -11.24 1.27
C ASN A 235 5.86 -12.66 1.82
N ALA A 236 5.74 -12.78 3.15
CA ALA A 236 6.07 -14.01 3.86
C ALA A 236 4.83 -14.74 4.44
N THR A 237 3.60 -14.30 4.14
CA THR A 237 2.39 -14.86 4.76
C THR A 237 2.28 -16.37 4.53
N ARG A 238 2.41 -16.84 3.30
CA ARG A 238 2.40 -18.27 2.96
C ARG A 238 3.52 -19.02 3.67
N GLN A 239 4.74 -18.47 3.64
CA GLN A 239 5.90 -19.10 4.26
C GLN A 239 5.70 -19.31 5.77
N VAL A 240 5.18 -18.28 6.48
CA VAL A 240 4.89 -18.36 7.91
C VAL A 240 3.79 -19.40 8.16
N ALA A 241 2.69 -19.37 7.41
CA ALA A 241 1.60 -20.33 7.56
C ALA A 241 2.02 -21.79 7.36
N GLU A 242 2.89 -22.04 6.36
CA GLU A 242 3.39 -23.39 6.07
C GLU A 242 4.41 -23.87 7.10
N LYS A 243 5.29 -22.99 7.60
CA LYS A 243 6.45 -23.40 8.41
C LYS A 243 6.27 -23.23 9.92
N VAL A 244 5.31 -22.41 10.37
CA VAL A 244 5.09 -22.11 11.79
C VAL A 244 3.72 -22.66 12.23
N PRO A 245 3.68 -23.85 12.85
CA PRO A 245 2.43 -24.46 13.26
C PRO A 245 1.72 -23.67 14.37
N GLY A 246 0.39 -23.81 14.41
CA GLY A 246 -0.46 -23.32 15.49
C GLY A 246 -1.31 -22.11 15.14
N PHE A 247 -1.23 -21.56 13.91
CA PHE A 247 -2.23 -20.62 13.41
C PHE A 247 -3.46 -21.38 12.89
N ASP A 248 -4.66 -20.93 13.27
CA ASP A 248 -5.93 -21.42 12.76
C ASP A 248 -6.34 -20.69 11.49
N ALA A 249 -6.14 -19.35 11.47
CA ALA A 249 -6.35 -18.51 10.30
C ALA A 249 -5.39 -17.30 10.33
N ILE A 250 -5.12 -16.73 9.15
CA ILE A 250 -4.32 -15.52 9.00
C ILE A 250 -5.06 -14.55 8.08
N PHE A 251 -5.40 -13.37 8.60
CA PHE A 251 -5.77 -12.22 7.79
C PHE A 251 -4.49 -11.54 7.32
N TYR A 252 -4.42 -11.19 6.03
CA TYR A 252 -3.23 -10.56 5.48
C TYR A 252 -3.57 -9.49 4.44
N GLY A 253 -2.58 -8.68 4.03
CA GLY A 253 -2.77 -7.54 3.14
C GLY A 253 -1.51 -7.20 2.35
N HIS A 254 -1.22 -5.89 2.14
CA HIS A 254 -0.03 -5.32 1.51
C HIS A 254 0.04 -5.50 -0.02
N ASP A 255 -0.25 -6.67 -0.57
CA ASP A 255 -0.17 -6.94 -2.02
C ASP A 255 -1.44 -6.54 -2.79
N HIS A 256 -2.47 -6.05 -2.11
CA HIS A 256 -3.75 -5.58 -2.64
C HIS A 256 -4.52 -6.62 -3.47
N LYS A 257 -4.31 -7.91 -3.23
CA LYS A 257 -4.94 -9.00 -3.99
C LYS A 257 -5.99 -9.71 -3.15
N ALA A 258 -7.25 -9.61 -3.55
CA ALA A 258 -8.32 -10.37 -2.90
C ALA A 258 -8.08 -11.87 -3.03
N GLN A 259 -7.93 -12.54 -1.89
CA GLN A 259 -7.67 -13.98 -1.87
C GLN A 259 -8.27 -14.64 -0.63
N ASN A 260 -8.84 -15.83 -0.82
CA ASN A 260 -9.28 -16.72 0.23
C ASN A 260 -8.81 -18.13 -0.14
N THR A 261 -7.87 -18.66 0.63
CA THR A 261 -7.23 -19.95 0.32
C THR A 261 -6.87 -20.70 1.60
N VAL A 262 -6.45 -21.94 1.46
CA VAL A 262 -5.99 -22.80 2.55
C VAL A 262 -4.59 -23.29 2.22
N VAL A 263 -3.69 -23.26 3.19
CA VAL A 263 -2.40 -23.95 3.12
C VAL A 263 -2.30 -25.00 4.20
N VAL A 264 -1.42 -25.97 4.01
CA VAL A 264 -1.17 -27.02 5.01
C VAL A 264 0.21 -26.78 5.61
N ASN A 265 0.27 -26.73 6.95
CA ASN A 265 1.53 -26.52 7.65
C ASN A 265 2.38 -27.80 7.75
N VAL A 266 3.59 -27.66 8.29
CA VAL A 266 4.54 -28.78 8.46
C VAL A 266 4.05 -29.90 9.42
N GLU A 267 3.02 -29.65 10.22
CA GLU A 267 2.38 -30.64 11.12
C GLU A 267 1.14 -31.30 10.47
N GLY A 268 0.74 -30.82 9.29
CA GLY A 268 -0.40 -31.36 8.54
C GLY A 268 -1.73 -30.64 8.81
N ASP A 269 -1.73 -29.55 9.59
CA ASP A 269 -2.93 -28.78 9.88
C ASP A 269 -3.23 -27.77 8.76
N SER A 270 -4.51 -27.54 8.54
CA SER A 270 -5.00 -26.55 7.58
C SER A 270 -5.04 -25.16 8.20
N VAL A 271 -4.45 -24.18 7.53
CA VAL A 271 -4.47 -22.76 7.93
C VAL A 271 -5.23 -21.95 6.86
N LEU A 272 -6.26 -21.21 7.27
CA LEU A 272 -7.02 -20.32 6.39
C LEU A 272 -6.26 -19.01 6.17
N LEU A 273 -6.08 -18.58 4.90
CA LEU A 273 -5.42 -17.32 4.53
C LEU A 273 -6.41 -16.43 3.79
N ILE A 274 -6.65 -15.20 4.31
CA ILE A 274 -7.72 -14.34 3.82
C ILE A 274 -7.20 -12.92 3.64
N ASN A 275 -7.30 -12.37 2.40
CA ASN A 275 -6.91 -11.00 2.06
C ASN A 275 -8.10 -10.27 1.41
N PRO A 276 -8.59 -9.15 1.99
CA PRO A 276 -9.72 -8.39 1.44
C PRO A 276 -9.34 -7.50 0.25
N ALA A 277 -8.09 -7.47 -0.16
CA ALA A 277 -7.51 -6.46 -1.04
C ALA A 277 -7.49 -5.07 -0.37
N ASN A 278 -7.87 -4.01 -1.06
CA ASN A 278 -7.67 -2.64 -0.61
C ASN A 278 -8.90 -1.73 -0.74
N ASN A 279 -8.75 -0.48 -0.27
CA ASN A 279 -9.71 0.61 -0.40
C ASN A 279 -11.09 0.31 0.22
N ALA A 280 -11.18 -0.60 1.18
CA ALA A 280 -12.42 -1.05 1.79
C ALA A 280 -13.49 -1.45 0.74
N ASN A 281 -13.07 -1.98 -0.43
CA ASN A 281 -13.98 -2.56 -1.42
C ASN A 281 -14.54 -3.90 -0.96
N LYS A 282 -13.76 -4.62 -0.17
CA LYS A 282 -14.14 -5.88 0.47
C LYS A 282 -13.71 -5.85 1.94
N VAL A 283 -14.34 -6.71 2.74
CA VAL A 283 -13.83 -7.12 4.05
C VAL A 283 -13.59 -8.62 4.02
N ALA A 284 -12.56 -9.05 4.75
CA ALA A 284 -12.33 -10.47 5.02
C ALA A 284 -13.10 -10.86 6.28
N THR A 285 -13.77 -12.01 6.27
CA THR A 285 -14.54 -12.51 7.40
C THR A 285 -14.13 -13.90 7.77
N LEU A 286 -14.20 -14.22 9.07
CA LEU A 286 -14.04 -15.56 9.60
C LEU A 286 -15.20 -15.86 10.54
N ASP A 287 -16.04 -16.80 10.15
CA ASP A 287 -17.10 -17.36 10.99
C ASP A 287 -16.55 -18.53 11.79
N ILE A 288 -16.59 -18.40 13.10
CA ILE A 288 -16.11 -19.38 14.07
C ILE A 288 -17.33 -20.00 14.75
N THR A 289 -17.44 -21.31 14.75
CA THR A 289 -18.49 -22.05 15.49
C THR A 289 -17.85 -23.09 16.39
N ILE A 290 -17.99 -22.92 17.70
CA ILE A 290 -17.43 -23.81 18.72
C ILE A 290 -18.55 -24.46 19.49
N THR A 291 -18.53 -25.80 19.55
CA THR A 291 -19.36 -26.60 20.45
C THR A 291 -18.50 -27.10 21.59
N THR A 292 -18.91 -26.81 22.83
CA THR A 292 -18.23 -27.31 24.05
C THR A 292 -18.87 -28.62 24.49
N GLY A 293 -18.12 -29.54 25.16
CA GLY A 293 -18.62 -30.79 25.69
C GLY A 293 -17.74 -32.00 25.32
N LYS A 294 -18.23 -33.22 25.57
CA LYS A 294 -17.45 -34.47 25.38
C LYS A 294 -16.98 -34.71 23.93
N GLN A 295 -17.59 -34.07 22.94
CA GLN A 295 -17.22 -34.11 21.52
C GLN A 295 -17.18 -32.67 21.00
N GLY A 296 -16.37 -31.79 21.65
CA GLY A 296 -16.19 -30.42 21.22
C GLY A 296 -15.71 -30.34 19.78
N THR A 297 -16.32 -29.45 18.98
CA THR A 297 -15.91 -29.20 17.59
C THR A 297 -15.63 -27.72 17.39
N CYS A 298 -14.61 -27.40 16.62
CA CYS A 298 -14.36 -26.07 16.11
C CYS A 298 -14.48 -26.10 14.58
N SER A 299 -15.28 -25.19 14.03
CA SER A 299 -15.45 -25.03 12.59
C SER A 299 -15.15 -23.58 12.22
N LEU A 300 -14.28 -23.40 11.24
CA LEU A 300 -13.86 -22.11 10.71
C LEU A 300 -14.32 -22.00 9.25
N LYS A 301 -14.94 -20.88 8.90
CA LYS A 301 -15.33 -20.56 7.53
C LYS A 301 -14.91 -19.13 7.19
N ALA A 302 -14.00 -19.01 6.23
CA ALA A 302 -13.55 -17.73 5.70
C ALA A 302 -14.39 -17.30 4.49
N ASP A 303 -14.60 -15.97 4.35
CA ASP A 303 -15.27 -15.40 3.19
C ASP A 303 -14.74 -13.97 2.89
N LEU A 304 -15.02 -13.48 1.66
CA LEU A 304 -14.75 -12.13 1.21
C LEU A 304 -16.08 -11.45 0.86
N VAL A 305 -16.47 -10.45 1.62
CA VAL A 305 -17.74 -9.74 1.41
C VAL A 305 -17.50 -8.45 0.65
N ASP A 306 -18.23 -8.25 -0.46
CA ASP A 306 -18.16 -7.04 -1.29
C ASP A 306 -18.91 -5.89 -0.63
N MET A 307 -18.21 -4.86 -0.21
CA MET A 307 -18.80 -3.69 0.43
C MET A 307 -19.61 -2.80 -0.52
N ASN A 308 -19.42 -2.94 -1.83
CA ASN A 308 -20.22 -2.19 -2.80
C ASN A 308 -21.68 -2.67 -2.89
N THR A 309 -22.01 -3.80 -2.29
CA THR A 309 -23.37 -4.30 -2.15
C THR A 309 -24.14 -3.66 -0.97
N TYR A 310 -23.43 -2.91 -0.12
CA TYR A 310 -24.00 -2.21 1.03
C TYR A 310 -24.13 -0.71 0.74
N ASP A 311 -25.24 -0.10 1.13
CA ASP A 311 -25.35 1.34 1.15
C ASP A 311 -24.50 1.93 2.27
N PRO A 312 -23.88 3.11 2.07
CA PRO A 312 -23.14 3.78 3.13
C PRO A 312 -24.05 4.11 4.33
N ASP A 313 -23.53 3.88 5.53
CA ASP A 313 -24.24 4.18 6.77
C ASP A 313 -24.49 5.69 6.93
N THR A 314 -25.74 6.08 6.94
CA THR A 314 -26.16 7.49 7.05
C THR A 314 -25.78 8.10 8.41
N ALA A 315 -25.82 7.32 9.49
CA ALA A 315 -25.45 7.81 10.82
C ALA A 315 -23.94 8.09 10.87
N TYR A 316 -23.11 7.19 10.30
CA TYR A 316 -21.69 7.38 10.13
C TYR A 316 -21.38 8.64 9.30
N ILE A 317 -22.01 8.81 8.13
CA ILE A 317 -21.80 9.98 7.26
C ILE A 317 -22.16 11.27 8.00
N ASN A 318 -23.27 11.32 8.70
CA ASN A 318 -23.70 12.49 9.47
C ASN A 318 -22.73 12.82 10.60
N HIS A 319 -22.21 11.80 11.30
CA HIS A 319 -21.22 11.96 12.35
C HIS A 319 -19.91 12.59 11.83
N PHE A 320 -19.43 12.11 10.69
CA PHE A 320 -18.18 12.56 10.09
C PHE A 320 -18.33 13.69 9.05
N ALA A 321 -19.54 14.23 8.85
CA ALA A 321 -19.77 15.34 7.91
C ALA A 321 -18.84 16.55 8.13
N PRO A 322 -18.51 16.98 9.37
CA PRO A 322 -17.56 18.08 9.58
C PRO A 322 -16.16 17.78 9.04
N HIS A 323 -15.70 16.52 9.12
CA HIS A 323 -14.41 16.11 8.58
C HIS A 323 -14.42 16.14 7.04
N MET A 324 -15.49 15.62 6.44
CA MET A 324 -15.67 15.67 4.98
C MET A 324 -15.64 17.10 4.44
N GLU A 325 -16.33 18.02 5.10
CA GLU A 325 -16.38 19.42 4.68
C GLU A 325 -15.02 20.12 4.81
N ARG A 326 -14.25 19.84 5.87
CA ARG A 326 -12.86 20.35 6.01
C ARG A 326 -11.98 19.88 4.86
N VAL A 327 -12.03 18.58 4.54
CA VAL A 327 -11.22 18.00 3.45
C VAL A 327 -11.68 18.55 2.10
N LYS A 328 -13.00 18.65 1.82
CA LYS A 328 -13.52 19.28 0.60
C LYS A 328 -13.02 20.72 0.44
N LYS A 329 -13.09 21.51 1.51
CA LYS A 329 -12.56 22.89 1.51
C LYS A 329 -11.08 22.93 1.21
N TYR A 330 -10.30 22.04 1.81
CA TYR A 330 -8.86 21.95 1.59
C TYR A 330 -8.53 21.61 0.14
N VAL A 331 -9.09 20.53 -0.40
CA VAL A 331 -8.78 20.07 -1.76
C VAL A 331 -9.32 20.99 -2.85
N SER A 332 -10.34 21.81 -2.54
CA SER A 332 -10.92 22.81 -3.45
C SER A 332 -10.20 24.15 -3.40
N LYS A 333 -9.19 24.32 -2.51
CA LYS A 333 -8.40 25.55 -2.45
C LYS A 333 -7.66 25.71 -3.78
N LYS A 334 -7.88 26.87 -4.45
CA LYS A 334 -7.10 27.28 -5.62
C LYS A 334 -5.66 27.60 -5.20
N ILE A 335 -4.68 27.06 -5.92
CA ILE A 335 -3.25 27.24 -5.67
C ILE A 335 -2.53 27.97 -6.79
N GLY A 336 -3.16 28.13 -7.96
CA GLY A 336 -2.58 28.81 -9.10
C GLY A 336 -3.42 28.64 -10.36
N THR A 337 -2.81 28.95 -11.50
CA THR A 337 -3.39 28.75 -12.83
C THR A 337 -2.36 28.16 -13.79
N SER A 338 -2.82 27.36 -14.78
CA SER A 338 -2.01 26.88 -15.89
C SER A 338 -2.47 27.50 -17.20
N THR A 339 -1.53 27.86 -18.07
CA THR A 339 -1.81 28.44 -19.40
C THR A 339 -2.45 27.45 -20.36
N HIS A 340 -2.23 26.16 -20.16
CA HIS A 340 -2.80 25.07 -20.97
C HIS A 340 -2.86 23.76 -20.18
N ARG A 341 -3.60 22.80 -20.72
CA ARG A 341 -3.69 21.45 -20.16
C ARG A 341 -2.43 20.66 -20.48
N ILE A 342 -1.85 19.97 -19.48
CA ILE A 342 -0.77 19.00 -19.66
C ILE A 342 -1.22 17.59 -19.28
N SER A 343 -0.67 16.57 -19.93
CA SER A 343 -1.10 15.19 -19.78
C SER A 343 0.06 14.22 -19.57
N SER A 344 -0.11 13.28 -18.64
CA SER A 344 0.86 12.20 -18.41
C SER A 344 0.98 11.25 -19.60
N ARG A 345 -0.06 11.18 -20.47
CA ARG A 345 -0.06 10.36 -21.69
C ARG A 345 1.11 10.69 -22.59
N ASP A 346 1.43 11.98 -22.74
CA ASP A 346 2.45 12.46 -23.68
C ASP A 346 3.86 12.04 -23.22
N ALA A 347 4.08 11.89 -21.92
CA ALA A 347 5.37 11.53 -21.34
C ALA A 347 5.86 10.12 -21.75
N TYR A 348 4.98 9.25 -22.24
CA TYR A 348 5.38 7.92 -22.73
C TYR A 348 6.01 7.95 -24.13
N PHE A 349 5.84 9.04 -24.88
CA PHE A 349 6.19 9.14 -26.30
C PHE A 349 7.33 10.13 -26.60
N GLY A 350 7.82 10.82 -25.58
CA GLY A 350 8.89 11.79 -25.73
C GLY A 350 8.93 12.81 -24.59
N PRO A 351 9.79 13.83 -24.70
CA PRO A 351 9.72 15.01 -23.85
C PRO A 351 8.32 15.60 -23.91
N SER A 352 7.79 16.01 -22.77
CA SER A 352 6.44 16.59 -22.71
C SER A 352 6.33 17.62 -21.61
N ASP A 353 5.38 18.55 -21.75
CA ASP A 353 5.13 19.59 -20.75
C ASP A 353 4.84 19.00 -19.36
N PHE A 354 4.21 17.80 -19.30
CA PHE A 354 3.90 17.13 -18.05
C PHE A 354 5.15 16.66 -17.30
N ILE A 355 6.02 15.87 -17.94
CA ILE A 355 7.17 15.29 -17.26
C ILE A 355 8.27 16.35 -17.06
N ASP A 356 8.42 17.26 -18.00
CA ASP A 356 9.42 18.32 -17.95
C ASP A 356 9.08 19.40 -16.90
N PHE A 357 7.78 19.58 -16.59
CA PHE A 357 7.37 20.39 -15.45
C PHE A 357 7.85 19.77 -14.12
N ILE A 358 7.74 18.44 -13.96
CA ILE A 358 8.24 17.71 -12.80
C ILE A 358 9.77 17.82 -12.72
N HIS A 359 10.46 17.59 -13.83
CA HIS A 359 11.92 17.73 -13.91
C HIS A 359 12.39 19.12 -13.50
N LYS A 360 11.76 20.17 -14.09
CA LYS A 360 12.13 21.57 -13.78
C LYS A 360 11.97 21.88 -12.31
N MET A 361 10.87 21.44 -11.72
CA MET A 361 10.60 21.64 -10.31
C MET A 361 11.62 20.92 -9.42
N GLN A 362 11.94 19.65 -9.72
CA GLN A 362 12.97 18.89 -8.99
C GLN A 362 14.34 19.59 -9.05
N LEU A 363 14.73 20.09 -10.22
CA LEU A 363 15.97 20.85 -10.41
C LEU A 363 15.97 22.17 -9.63
N ASP A 364 14.87 22.93 -9.68
CA ASP A 364 14.73 24.21 -8.98
C ASP A 364 14.79 24.03 -7.44
N ILE A 365 14.17 22.97 -6.90
CA ILE A 365 14.13 22.69 -5.45
C ILE A 365 15.49 22.22 -4.94
N THR A 366 16.14 21.30 -5.66
CA THR A 366 17.37 20.64 -5.19
C THR A 366 18.66 21.34 -5.63
N ASN A 367 18.57 22.23 -6.59
CA ASN A 367 19.74 22.77 -7.30
C ASN A 367 20.66 21.66 -7.84
N ALA A 368 20.07 20.55 -8.27
CA ALA A 368 20.78 19.44 -8.90
C ALA A 368 21.11 19.77 -10.37
N GLN A 369 22.08 19.04 -10.92
CA GLN A 369 22.52 19.23 -12.31
C GLN A 369 21.70 18.35 -13.28
N VAL A 370 21.20 17.23 -12.80
CA VAL A 370 20.39 16.25 -13.55
C VAL A 370 19.16 15.90 -12.72
N SER A 371 18.06 15.59 -13.38
CA SER A 371 16.82 15.13 -12.74
C SER A 371 16.34 13.85 -13.41
N PHE A 372 15.94 12.85 -12.62
CA PHE A 372 15.21 11.67 -13.08
C PHE A 372 13.76 11.76 -12.62
N ALA A 373 12.83 11.43 -13.49
CA ALA A 373 11.41 11.36 -13.19
C ALA A 373 10.66 10.44 -14.13
N ALA A 374 9.66 9.74 -13.60
CA ALA A 374 8.70 8.92 -14.36
C ALA A 374 7.30 9.52 -14.29
N PRO A 375 6.41 9.26 -15.26
CA PRO A 375 4.98 9.57 -15.13
C PRO A 375 4.37 8.62 -14.10
N LEU A 376 4.04 9.13 -12.91
CA LEU A 376 3.56 8.32 -11.78
C LEU A 376 2.08 7.94 -11.86
N ALA A 377 1.37 8.46 -12.85
CA ALA A 377 -0.01 8.11 -13.17
C ALA A 377 -0.14 7.78 -14.65
N PHE A 378 -0.79 6.66 -14.97
CA PHE A 378 -0.93 6.19 -16.35
C PHE A 378 -1.68 7.18 -17.23
N ASN A 379 -2.77 7.73 -16.69
CA ASN A 379 -3.66 8.61 -17.44
C ASN A 379 -4.21 9.69 -16.51
N THR A 380 -3.48 10.80 -16.41
CA THR A 380 -3.89 11.97 -15.64
C THR A 380 -3.55 13.25 -16.38
N SER A 381 -4.12 14.36 -15.96
CA SER A 381 -3.80 15.67 -16.52
C SER A 381 -3.90 16.76 -15.47
N LEU A 382 -3.12 17.81 -15.64
CA LEU A 382 -3.32 19.10 -14.99
C LEU A 382 -4.17 19.97 -15.92
N PRO A 383 -5.27 20.59 -15.46
CA PRO A 383 -6.17 21.34 -16.33
C PRO A 383 -5.54 22.67 -16.82
N GLU A 384 -6.06 23.20 -17.91
CA GLU A 384 -5.93 24.63 -18.24
C GLU A 384 -6.78 25.45 -17.27
N GLY A 385 -6.34 26.65 -16.92
CA GLY A 385 -7.03 27.54 -15.99
C GLY A 385 -6.72 27.24 -14.52
N ASP A 386 -7.72 27.23 -13.67
CA ASP A 386 -7.53 27.11 -12.22
C ASP A 386 -6.99 25.76 -11.79
N ILE A 387 -5.91 25.80 -11.00
CA ILE A 387 -5.30 24.64 -10.36
C ILE A 387 -5.70 24.63 -8.90
N HIS A 388 -6.15 23.48 -8.41
CA HIS A 388 -6.55 23.27 -7.03
C HIS A 388 -5.63 22.26 -6.32
N VAL A 389 -5.69 22.22 -5.00
CA VAL A 389 -4.94 21.25 -4.20
C VAL A 389 -5.21 19.81 -4.67
N ARG A 390 -6.46 19.49 -5.05
CA ARG A 390 -6.83 18.14 -5.57
C ARG A 390 -6.03 17.71 -6.79
N ASP A 391 -5.62 18.67 -7.63
CA ASP A 391 -4.89 18.36 -8.85
C ASP A 391 -3.47 17.85 -8.56
N MET A 392 -2.92 18.21 -7.39
CA MET A 392 -1.62 17.71 -6.97
C MET A 392 -1.63 16.22 -6.65
N PHE A 393 -2.74 15.69 -6.15
CA PHE A 393 -2.92 14.25 -5.94
C PHE A 393 -3.07 13.46 -7.24
N ASN A 394 -3.47 14.13 -8.32
CA ASN A 394 -3.50 13.54 -9.65
C ASN A 394 -2.12 13.62 -10.33
N LEU A 395 -1.41 14.75 -10.15
CA LEU A 395 -0.09 14.98 -10.73
C LEU A 395 0.99 14.09 -10.08
N TYR A 396 0.97 14.00 -8.74
CA TYR A 396 1.93 13.22 -7.96
C TYR A 396 1.22 12.34 -6.93
N ARG A 397 1.06 11.07 -7.25
CA ARG A 397 0.20 10.15 -6.52
C ARG A 397 0.77 9.68 -5.19
N TYR A 398 2.10 9.57 -5.08
CA TYR A 398 2.81 8.95 -3.96
C TYR A 398 3.38 10.01 -2.99
N GLU A 399 3.66 9.63 -1.76
CA GLU A 399 4.20 10.52 -0.71
C GLU A 399 5.72 10.40 -0.59
N ASN A 400 6.43 10.35 -1.73
CA ASN A 400 7.88 10.26 -1.77
C ASN A 400 8.55 11.59 -1.40
N MET A 401 9.66 11.51 -0.67
CA MET A 401 10.58 12.62 -0.50
C MET A 401 11.34 12.91 -1.80
N LEU A 402 11.86 14.11 -1.94
CA LEU A 402 12.76 14.46 -3.03
C LEU A 402 14.20 14.36 -2.55
N TYR A 403 14.99 13.53 -3.23
CA TYR A 403 16.42 13.33 -2.99
C TYR A 403 17.27 14.06 -3.99
N SER A 404 18.48 14.45 -3.56
CA SER A 404 19.61 14.75 -4.42
C SER A 404 20.72 13.76 -4.10
N MET A 405 21.16 12.99 -5.09
CA MET A 405 22.18 11.95 -4.94
C MET A 405 23.41 12.23 -5.82
N ARG A 406 24.56 11.71 -5.44
CA ARG A 406 25.80 11.79 -6.21
C ARG A 406 25.94 10.55 -7.09
N LEU A 407 25.88 10.74 -8.41
CA LEU A 407 26.07 9.70 -9.40
C LEU A 407 27.19 10.07 -10.38
N THR A 408 27.97 9.12 -10.82
CA THR A 408 28.91 9.33 -11.92
C THR A 408 28.18 9.44 -13.26
N GLY A 409 28.80 10.04 -14.26
CA GLY A 409 28.21 10.10 -15.60
C GLY A 409 27.95 8.71 -16.19
N GLN A 410 28.80 7.72 -15.88
CA GLN A 410 28.57 6.34 -16.29
C GLN A 410 27.32 5.75 -15.62
N GLU A 411 27.16 5.93 -14.29
CA GLU A 411 25.99 5.49 -13.54
C GLU A 411 24.68 6.14 -14.08
N ILE A 412 24.72 7.43 -14.43
CA ILE A 412 23.59 8.13 -15.08
C ILE A 412 23.22 7.48 -16.41
N LYS A 413 24.23 7.17 -17.25
CA LYS A 413 23.98 6.52 -18.53
C LYS A 413 23.40 5.12 -18.36
N ASP A 414 23.96 4.33 -17.46
CA ASP A 414 23.55 2.93 -17.23
C ASP A 414 22.14 2.86 -16.59
N TYR A 415 21.82 3.80 -15.70
CA TYR A 415 20.46 4.00 -15.18
C TYR A 415 19.45 4.21 -16.31
N LEU A 416 19.75 5.13 -17.24
CA LEU A 416 18.89 5.41 -18.38
C LEU A 416 18.79 4.22 -19.34
N GLU A 417 19.89 3.50 -19.58
CA GLU A 417 19.87 2.29 -20.41
C GLU A 417 18.89 1.25 -19.85
N MET A 418 18.86 1.04 -18.53
CA MET A 418 17.90 0.14 -17.90
C MET A 418 16.48 0.68 -17.97
N SER A 419 16.26 1.98 -17.65
CA SER A 419 14.95 2.60 -17.70
C SER A 419 14.31 2.45 -19.09
N TYR A 420 15.01 2.89 -20.14
CA TYR A 420 14.53 2.74 -21.52
C TYR A 420 14.49 1.29 -21.99
N GLY A 421 15.27 0.40 -21.38
CA GLY A 421 15.18 -1.04 -21.61
C GLY A 421 13.87 -1.67 -21.14
N GLN A 422 13.28 -1.13 -20.07
CA GLN A 422 11.97 -1.55 -19.57
C GLN A 422 10.79 -0.93 -20.34
N TRP A 423 11.00 0.20 -20.96
CA TRP A 423 9.98 1.07 -21.54
C TRP A 423 9.85 0.88 -23.06
N ILE A 424 10.98 0.87 -23.78
CA ILE A 424 11.05 1.02 -25.24
C ILE A 424 11.42 -0.30 -25.92
N ASN A 425 10.69 -0.62 -26.97
CA ASN A 425 11.00 -1.76 -27.83
C ASN A 425 12.32 -1.56 -28.60
N GLN A 426 13.00 -2.64 -28.98
CA GLN A 426 14.05 -2.60 -29.98
C GLN A 426 13.43 -2.70 -31.37
N MET A 427 13.26 -1.56 -32.03
CA MET A 427 12.68 -1.51 -33.37
C MET A 427 13.66 -2.06 -34.44
N LYS A 428 13.18 -2.97 -35.25
CA LYS A 428 13.89 -3.52 -36.42
C LYS A 428 13.35 -2.95 -37.72
N SER A 429 12.16 -2.35 -37.68
CA SER A 429 11.49 -1.73 -38.81
C SER A 429 10.64 -0.54 -38.35
N PRO A 430 10.26 0.38 -39.28
CA PRO A 430 9.36 1.48 -39.00
C PRO A 430 7.92 1.05 -38.63
N ASN A 431 7.57 -0.22 -38.87
CA ASN A 431 6.26 -0.77 -38.57
C ASN A 431 6.14 -1.35 -37.15
N ASP A 432 7.25 -1.51 -36.47
CA ASP A 432 7.27 -2.03 -35.11
C ASP A 432 6.66 -1.01 -34.12
N HIS A 433 6.18 -1.49 -32.98
CA HIS A 433 5.78 -0.63 -31.86
C HIS A 433 7.00 0.07 -31.28
N LEU A 434 6.83 1.34 -30.88
CA LEU A 434 7.83 2.08 -30.12
C LEU A 434 7.93 1.55 -28.68
N LEU A 435 6.77 1.29 -28.08
CA LEU A 435 6.66 0.89 -26.68
C LEU A 435 6.73 -0.63 -26.51
N LEU A 436 7.21 -1.08 -25.34
CA LEU A 436 7.16 -2.48 -24.94
C LEU A 436 5.78 -2.82 -24.36
N PHE A 437 4.98 -3.54 -25.15
CA PHE A 437 3.69 -4.05 -24.74
C PHE A 437 3.77 -5.47 -24.17
N ASP A 438 2.80 -5.80 -23.33
CA ASP A 438 2.47 -7.18 -23.00
C ASP A 438 1.75 -7.81 -24.21
N GLU A 439 2.45 -8.70 -24.90
CA GLU A 439 1.97 -9.33 -26.14
C GLU A 439 0.62 -10.04 -25.96
N SER A 440 0.34 -10.55 -24.75
CA SER A 440 -0.94 -11.21 -24.45
C SER A 440 -2.13 -10.24 -24.46
N THR A 441 -1.88 -8.94 -24.31
CA THR A 441 -2.92 -7.90 -24.24
C THR A 441 -3.05 -7.06 -25.50
N LEU A 442 -2.15 -7.18 -26.48
CA LEU A 442 -2.13 -6.33 -27.69
C LEU A 442 -3.44 -6.35 -28.48
N ASN A 443 -4.12 -7.49 -28.54
CA ASN A 443 -5.40 -7.66 -29.23
C ASN A 443 -6.61 -7.50 -28.30
N SER A 444 -6.41 -7.09 -27.04
CA SER A 444 -7.49 -6.84 -26.11
C SER A 444 -8.05 -5.41 -26.25
N PRO A 445 -9.25 -5.12 -25.72
CA PRO A 445 -9.78 -3.75 -25.65
C PRO A 445 -8.93 -2.80 -24.80
N SER A 446 -8.02 -3.32 -23.98
CA SER A 446 -7.17 -2.55 -23.07
C SER A 446 -5.73 -3.09 -23.10
N PRO A 447 -4.95 -2.76 -24.13
CA PRO A 447 -3.53 -3.11 -24.20
C PRO A 447 -2.76 -2.54 -23.02
N ARG A 448 -1.75 -3.27 -22.54
CA ARG A 448 -0.95 -2.86 -21.37
C ARG A 448 0.53 -2.85 -21.70
N PHE A 449 1.28 -2.03 -20.99
CA PHE A 449 2.73 -2.12 -20.98
C PHE A 449 3.19 -3.48 -20.45
N LYS A 450 4.31 -3.95 -20.96
CA LYS A 450 4.98 -5.16 -20.44
C LYS A 450 5.49 -4.98 -19.02
N ASN A 451 6.02 -3.79 -18.73
CA ASN A 451 6.58 -3.43 -17.44
C ASN A 451 5.79 -2.28 -16.80
N ILE A 452 6.07 -1.98 -15.56
CA ILE A 452 5.34 -1.00 -14.77
C ILE A 452 5.79 0.42 -15.16
N TYR A 453 4.84 1.25 -15.62
CA TYR A 453 5.10 2.58 -16.18
C TYR A 453 5.74 3.58 -15.20
N TYR A 454 5.51 3.46 -13.91
CA TYR A 454 6.18 4.34 -12.95
C TYR A 454 7.68 4.03 -12.77
N ASN A 455 8.21 3.06 -13.52
CA ASN A 455 9.64 2.79 -13.68
C ASN A 455 10.22 3.33 -15.00
N PHE A 456 9.47 4.13 -15.76
CA PHE A 456 9.90 4.69 -17.05
C PHE A 456 10.48 6.10 -16.85
N ASP A 457 11.63 6.17 -16.21
CA ASP A 457 12.29 7.42 -15.92
C ASP A 457 12.96 8.00 -17.19
N SER A 458 12.71 9.28 -17.44
CA SER A 458 13.49 10.12 -18.34
C SER A 458 14.43 11.01 -17.53
N ALA A 459 15.27 11.79 -18.23
CA ALA A 459 16.17 12.74 -17.59
C ALA A 459 16.04 14.16 -18.14
N ALA A 460 16.29 15.14 -17.26
CA ALA A 460 16.55 16.53 -17.65
C ALA A 460 17.89 17.00 -17.07
N GLY A 461 18.41 18.11 -17.60
CA GLY A 461 19.74 18.65 -17.26
C GLY A 461 20.86 18.14 -18.15
N ILE A 462 20.58 17.14 -18.99
CA ILE A 462 21.49 16.59 -20.02
C ILE A 462 20.78 16.52 -21.36
N LEU A 463 21.53 16.73 -22.47
CA LEU A 463 21.04 16.54 -23.84
C LEU A 463 21.41 15.14 -24.31
N TYR A 464 20.41 14.32 -24.69
CA TYR A 464 20.68 12.95 -25.12
C TYR A 464 19.71 12.43 -26.17
N GLU A 465 20.10 11.35 -26.82
CA GLU A 465 19.28 10.58 -27.78
C GLU A 465 19.12 9.15 -27.32
N VAL A 466 17.93 8.61 -27.59
CA VAL A 466 17.58 7.19 -27.35
C VAL A 466 17.44 6.51 -28.70
N ASP A 467 18.45 5.74 -29.11
CA ASP A 467 18.44 4.99 -30.38
C ASP A 467 17.64 3.69 -30.22
N VAL A 468 16.40 3.70 -30.68
CA VAL A 468 15.48 2.56 -30.56
C VAL A 468 15.89 1.35 -31.41
N THR A 469 16.84 1.50 -32.35
CA THR A 469 17.34 0.38 -33.17
C THR A 469 18.40 -0.46 -32.43
N LYS A 470 18.95 0.08 -31.34
CA LYS A 470 20.02 -0.56 -30.59
C LYS A 470 19.49 -1.45 -29.47
N PRO A 471 20.25 -2.48 -29.08
CA PRO A 471 19.94 -3.25 -27.87
C PRO A 471 20.12 -2.40 -26.60
N VAL A 472 19.51 -2.83 -25.51
CA VAL A 472 19.75 -2.28 -24.16
C VAL A 472 21.25 -2.29 -23.85
N GLY A 473 21.77 -1.26 -23.21
CA GLY A 473 23.19 -1.01 -22.95
C GLY A 473 23.90 -0.20 -24.05
N SER A 474 23.22 0.07 -25.18
CA SER A 474 23.80 0.81 -26.31
C SER A 474 22.84 1.82 -26.93
N ARG A 475 21.72 2.14 -26.24
CA ARG A 475 20.65 3.02 -26.73
C ARG A 475 20.91 4.48 -26.41
N ILE A 476 21.53 4.74 -25.26
CA ILE A 476 21.68 6.09 -24.72
C ILE A 476 22.95 6.74 -25.21
N ARG A 477 22.78 7.88 -25.89
CA ARG A 477 23.88 8.73 -26.34
C ARG A 477 23.72 10.12 -25.73
N ILE A 478 24.46 10.37 -24.64
CA ILE A 478 24.51 11.68 -24.00
C ILE A 478 25.45 12.57 -24.84
N LYS A 479 25.00 13.78 -25.21
CA LYS A 479 25.73 14.73 -26.04
C LYS A 479 26.46 15.76 -25.20
N SER A 480 25.79 16.33 -24.22
CA SER A 480 26.31 17.39 -23.34
C SER A 480 25.40 17.54 -22.12
N MET A 481 25.80 18.39 -21.18
CA MET A 481 24.87 19.01 -20.23
C MET A 481 23.89 19.93 -20.98
N ALA A 482 22.77 20.28 -20.35
CA ALA A 482 21.74 21.14 -20.96
C ALA A 482 22.23 22.58 -21.23
N ASP A 483 23.21 23.06 -20.45
CA ASP A 483 23.88 24.37 -20.64
C ASP A 483 24.95 24.34 -21.75
N GLY A 484 25.14 23.21 -22.43
CA GLY A 484 26.12 23.03 -23.50
C GLY A 484 27.54 22.65 -23.02
N THR A 485 27.78 22.56 -21.70
CA THR A 485 29.07 22.06 -21.19
C THR A 485 29.24 20.57 -21.49
N PRO A 486 30.50 20.07 -21.65
CA PRO A 486 30.74 18.66 -21.91
C PRO A 486 30.21 17.79 -20.78
N PHE A 487 29.59 16.65 -21.14
CA PHE A 487 29.23 15.60 -20.20
C PHE A 487 30.39 14.59 -20.11
N ASP A 488 30.88 14.33 -18.90
CA ASP A 488 31.99 13.39 -18.64
C ASP A 488 31.47 12.15 -17.88
N LEU A 489 31.68 10.99 -18.44
CA LEU A 489 31.27 9.70 -17.83
C LEU A 489 31.94 9.45 -16.47
N ASN A 490 33.11 10.01 -16.23
CA ASN A 490 33.88 9.81 -14.99
C ASN A 490 33.61 10.91 -13.94
N ALA A 491 33.00 12.01 -14.33
CA ALA A 491 32.64 13.08 -13.39
C ALA A 491 31.43 12.69 -12.52
N THR A 492 31.34 13.29 -11.34
CA THR A 492 30.19 13.09 -10.43
C THR A 492 29.23 14.27 -10.53
N TYR A 493 27.96 13.96 -10.66
CA TYR A 493 26.86 14.91 -10.77
C TYR A 493 25.89 14.79 -9.61
N ARG A 494 25.25 15.90 -9.21
CA ARG A 494 24.08 15.86 -8.33
C ARG A 494 22.85 15.57 -9.18
N VAL A 495 22.15 14.51 -8.81
CA VAL A 495 20.96 14.01 -9.51
C VAL A 495 19.76 14.08 -8.59
N ALA A 496 18.72 14.79 -9.02
CA ALA A 496 17.43 14.84 -8.33
C ALA A 496 16.55 13.65 -8.74
N LEU A 497 15.98 12.97 -7.77
CA LEU A 497 15.06 11.83 -7.95
C LEU A 497 14.22 11.65 -6.69
N ASN A 498 13.14 10.90 -6.76
CA ASN A 498 12.31 10.62 -5.59
C ASN A 498 12.95 9.57 -4.66
N SER A 499 12.51 9.53 -3.40
CA SER A 499 13.04 8.60 -2.39
C SER A 499 12.83 7.13 -2.76
N TYR A 500 11.74 6.77 -3.44
CA TYR A 500 11.51 5.42 -3.95
C TYR A 500 12.70 4.95 -4.82
N ARG A 501 13.12 5.78 -5.78
CA ARG A 501 14.33 5.51 -6.59
C ARG A 501 15.59 5.52 -5.75
N GLY A 502 15.74 6.53 -4.91
CA GLY A 502 16.93 6.73 -4.09
C GLY A 502 17.22 5.59 -3.14
N ASN A 503 16.19 4.87 -2.71
CA ASN A 503 16.29 3.71 -1.84
C ASN A 503 16.49 2.39 -2.61
N GLY A 504 16.53 2.44 -3.97
CA GLY A 504 16.86 1.28 -4.80
C GLY A 504 15.69 0.62 -5.52
N ASP A 505 14.46 1.09 -5.26
CA ASP A 505 13.27 0.51 -5.86
C ASP A 505 13.18 0.73 -7.38
N GLY A 506 12.54 -0.25 -8.03
CA GLY A 506 12.53 -0.36 -9.49
C GLY A 506 13.88 -0.72 -10.07
N GLU A 507 14.89 -0.98 -9.21
CA GLU A 507 16.21 -1.55 -9.53
C GLU A 507 17.08 -0.69 -10.47
N LEU A 508 16.65 0.55 -10.80
CA LEU A 508 17.38 1.40 -11.76
C LEU A 508 18.73 1.87 -11.22
N LEU A 509 18.86 2.14 -9.91
CA LEU A 509 20.13 2.46 -9.27
C LEU A 509 20.97 1.21 -8.99
N THR A 510 20.34 0.12 -8.58
CA THR A 510 21.06 -1.09 -8.15
C THR A 510 21.49 -1.93 -9.35
N LYS A 511 20.53 -2.52 -10.09
CA LYS A 511 20.86 -3.34 -11.28
C LYS A 511 21.20 -2.49 -12.50
N GLY A 512 20.58 -1.33 -12.67
CA GLY A 512 20.84 -0.42 -13.78
C GLY A 512 22.19 0.25 -13.67
N ALA A 513 22.37 1.12 -12.69
CA ALA A 513 23.62 1.84 -12.46
C ALA A 513 24.71 1.03 -11.75
N GLY A 514 24.38 -0.18 -11.27
CA GLY A 514 25.37 -1.08 -10.63
C GLY A 514 25.78 -0.66 -9.23
N ILE A 515 25.00 0.18 -8.54
CA ILE A 515 25.32 0.66 -7.19
C ILE A 515 24.80 -0.37 -6.17
N PRO A 516 25.66 -0.96 -5.33
CA PRO A 516 25.20 -1.87 -4.29
C PRO A 516 24.18 -1.24 -3.35
N GLN A 517 23.17 -1.99 -2.94
CA GLN A 517 22.07 -1.52 -2.08
C GLN A 517 22.59 -0.83 -0.80
N ASP A 518 23.60 -1.41 -0.15
CA ASP A 518 24.23 -0.89 1.06
C ASP A 518 25.04 0.40 0.85
N LYS A 519 25.22 0.85 -0.40
CA LYS A 519 25.94 2.08 -0.76
C LYS A 519 25.01 3.24 -1.13
N LEU A 520 23.70 2.99 -1.33
CA LEU A 520 22.78 4.03 -1.79
C LEU A 520 22.68 5.20 -0.80
N GLU A 521 22.55 4.90 0.50
CA GLU A 521 22.47 5.94 1.54
C GLU A 521 23.72 6.84 1.54
N SER A 522 24.91 6.29 1.32
CA SER A 522 26.15 7.06 1.25
C SER A 522 26.25 8.00 0.04
N ARG A 523 25.39 7.79 -0.98
CA ARG A 523 25.28 8.65 -2.16
C ARG A 523 24.32 9.82 -1.96
N LEU A 524 23.47 9.76 -0.91
CA LEU A 524 22.52 10.81 -0.60
C LEU A 524 23.27 12.11 -0.22
N ASN A 525 22.93 13.21 -0.88
CA ASN A 525 23.47 14.52 -0.62
C ASN A 525 22.46 15.42 0.11
N TYR A 526 21.17 15.28 -0.21
CA TYR A 526 20.07 16.04 0.36
C TYR A 526 18.77 15.24 0.26
N SER A 527 17.92 15.34 1.27
CA SER A 527 16.54 14.86 1.28
C SER A 527 15.63 15.99 1.75
N THR A 528 14.47 16.13 1.14
CA THR A 528 13.42 16.97 1.71
C THR A 528 12.89 16.35 3.01
N ASP A 529 12.31 17.17 3.86
CA ASP A 529 11.69 16.80 5.14
C ASP A 529 10.19 16.49 5.02
N ILE A 530 9.58 16.91 3.92
CA ILE A 530 8.18 16.69 3.57
C ILE A 530 8.14 16.10 2.16
N ASP A 531 7.05 15.43 1.82
CA ASP A 531 6.87 14.78 0.52
C ASP A 531 6.89 15.76 -0.67
N LEU A 532 7.18 15.22 -1.84
CA LEU A 532 7.31 16.03 -3.06
C LEU A 532 6.01 16.74 -3.46
N ARG A 533 4.83 16.18 -3.13
CA ARG A 533 3.53 16.82 -3.40
C ARG A 533 3.39 18.16 -2.67
N PHE A 534 3.84 18.22 -1.41
CA PHE A 534 3.89 19.48 -0.66
C PHE A 534 4.75 20.53 -1.35
N TYR A 535 5.94 20.16 -1.82
CA TYR A 535 6.82 21.07 -2.54
C TYR A 535 6.24 21.49 -3.89
N MET A 536 5.54 20.61 -4.60
CA MET A 536 4.83 20.93 -5.85
C MET A 536 3.73 21.95 -5.62
N LEU A 537 2.93 21.76 -4.57
CA LEU A 537 1.88 22.69 -4.17
C LEU A 537 2.47 24.08 -3.94
N ASN A 538 3.49 24.17 -3.09
CA ASN A 538 4.15 25.44 -2.78
C ASN A 538 4.82 26.07 -4.01
N TYR A 539 5.40 25.25 -4.89
CA TYR A 539 6.02 25.73 -6.13
C TYR A 539 5.02 26.44 -7.04
N ILE A 540 3.79 25.90 -7.13
CA ILE A 540 2.71 26.52 -7.90
C ILE A 540 2.15 27.74 -7.18
N GLU A 541 1.89 27.67 -5.87
CA GLU A 541 1.38 28.81 -5.08
C GLU A 541 2.31 30.03 -5.15
N LEU A 542 3.62 29.83 -5.05
CA LEU A 542 4.60 30.91 -5.11
C LEU A 542 4.66 31.60 -6.48
N ARG A 543 4.35 30.87 -7.56
CA ARG A 543 4.35 31.42 -8.93
C ARG A 543 3.00 31.99 -9.33
N GLY A 544 1.92 31.50 -8.74
CA GLY A 544 0.54 31.90 -9.02
C GLY A 544 0.05 31.50 -10.41
N ASN A 545 0.87 31.67 -11.44
CA ASN A 545 0.61 31.25 -12.81
C ASN A 545 1.79 30.43 -13.32
N ILE A 546 1.51 29.25 -13.86
CA ILE A 546 2.51 28.39 -14.50
C ILE A 546 2.24 28.27 -15.99
N ASP A 547 3.32 28.21 -16.76
CA ASP A 547 3.34 27.92 -18.19
C ASP A 547 4.28 26.72 -18.43
N PRO A 548 3.79 25.49 -18.23
CA PRO A 548 4.60 24.28 -18.41
C PRO A 548 5.03 24.16 -19.87
N GLN A 549 6.33 24.04 -20.11
CA GLN A 549 6.90 23.88 -21.44
C GLN A 549 7.86 22.71 -21.44
N SER A 550 7.84 21.94 -22.54
CA SER A 550 8.81 20.86 -22.72
C SER A 550 10.24 21.44 -22.83
N LEU A 551 11.15 20.84 -22.09
CA LEU A 551 12.57 21.18 -22.13
C LEU A 551 13.26 20.68 -23.40
N ASN A 552 12.70 19.68 -24.06
CA ASN A 552 13.25 19.07 -25.26
C ASN A 552 14.71 18.59 -25.09
N HIS A 553 15.07 18.11 -23.90
CA HIS A 553 16.42 17.67 -23.57
C HIS A 553 16.80 16.34 -24.21
N TRP A 554 15.81 15.59 -24.73
CA TRP A 554 16.07 14.29 -25.34
C TRP A 554 15.08 13.97 -26.46
N LYS A 555 15.38 12.92 -27.23
CA LYS A 555 14.47 12.39 -28.26
C LYS A 555 14.74 10.95 -28.60
N PHE A 556 13.73 10.28 -29.15
CA PHE A 556 13.89 8.98 -29.78
C PHE A 556 14.44 9.12 -31.20
N VAL A 557 15.40 8.28 -31.58
CA VAL A 557 15.95 8.24 -32.93
C VAL A 557 15.98 6.81 -33.48
N PRO A 558 15.85 6.60 -34.80
CA PRO A 558 15.64 7.60 -35.86
C PRO A 558 14.18 8.11 -35.93
N GLU A 559 13.99 9.42 -35.94
CA GLU A 559 12.66 10.06 -35.93
C GLU A 559 11.71 9.56 -37.01
N ARG A 560 12.23 9.23 -38.21
CA ARG A 560 11.44 8.64 -39.31
C ARG A 560 10.75 7.33 -38.93
N TRP A 561 11.20 6.60 -37.91
CA TRP A 561 10.57 5.41 -37.35
C TRP A 561 9.73 5.71 -36.12
N THR A 562 10.30 6.49 -35.21
CA THR A 562 9.72 6.68 -33.89
C THR A 562 8.48 7.57 -33.89
N VAL A 563 8.44 8.63 -34.72
CA VAL A 563 7.29 9.54 -34.78
C VAL A 563 6.02 8.84 -35.29
N PRO A 564 6.03 8.07 -36.40
CA PRO A 564 4.85 7.31 -36.79
C PRO A 564 4.47 6.19 -35.81
N ALA A 565 5.45 5.54 -35.18
CA ALA A 565 5.21 4.49 -34.22
C ALA A 565 4.57 5.04 -32.93
N ALA A 566 5.08 6.16 -32.41
CA ALA A 566 4.49 6.86 -31.26
C ALA A 566 3.01 7.21 -31.47
N LYS A 567 2.67 7.70 -32.67
CA LYS A 567 1.28 8.02 -33.01
C LYS A 567 0.37 6.78 -33.02
N ARG A 568 0.86 5.65 -33.54
CA ARG A 568 0.10 4.39 -33.54
C ARG A 568 -0.10 3.86 -32.13
N ASP A 569 0.96 3.88 -31.33
CA ASP A 569 0.95 3.37 -29.96
C ASP A 569 0.10 4.24 -29.03
N TYR A 570 0.10 5.58 -29.25
CA TYR A 570 -0.80 6.49 -28.53
C TYR A 570 -2.27 6.14 -28.81
N GLN A 571 -2.63 5.95 -30.10
CA GLN A 571 -3.99 5.57 -30.47
C GLN A 571 -4.39 4.19 -29.90
N LEU A 572 -3.43 3.27 -29.80
CA LEU A 572 -3.65 1.95 -29.24
C LEU A 572 -3.96 2.01 -27.73
N LEU A 573 -3.20 2.82 -26.98
CA LEU A 573 -3.33 2.92 -25.51
C LEU A 573 -4.50 3.80 -25.07
N PHE A 574 -4.74 4.91 -25.78
CA PHE A 574 -5.63 5.98 -25.32
C PHE A 574 -6.82 6.25 -26.23
N GLY A 575 -6.88 5.58 -27.38
CA GLY A 575 -7.92 5.79 -28.37
C GLY A 575 -7.70 7.04 -29.24
N LYS A 576 -8.72 7.40 -30.00
CA LYS A 576 -8.77 8.70 -30.69
C LYS A 576 -9.32 9.72 -29.68
N ASP A 577 -8.62 10.83 -29.51
CA ASP A 577 -9.13 11.99 -28.77
C ASP A 577 -10.42 12.50 -29.37
#